data_b691c350949b55ef00b5685d65dde3d6
#
_entry.id   b691c350949b55ef00b5685d65dde3d6
#
_cell.length_a   1.000
_cell.length_b   1.000
_cell.length_c   1.000
_cell.angle_alpha   90.00
_cell.angle_beta   90.00
_cell.angle_gamma   90.00
#
_symmetry.space_group_name_H-M   'P 1'
#
loop_
_entity.id
_entity.type
_entity.pdbx_description
1 polymer ?
#
loop_
_entity_poly.entity_id
_entity_poly.type
_entity_poly.pdbx_seq_one_letter_code
_entity_poly.pdbx_strand_id
1 'polypeptide(L)'
;MQTPSRRIHLVLRIDGEALSVSAPPPPSRARLDELLPAQREIDNAAINHAVRKAAAAGKQVTCAKGCSACCRAQPVPVTPPEAYALLRLVEAFPATRRQDIETRFEDRVQRLHAAGLAEIGRA
;
A
#
# COMPACT_ATOMS: atom_id res chain seq x y z
N MET A 1 11.11 -12.41 -28.80
CA MET A 1 9.68 -12.01 -28.97
C MET A 1 9.05 -11.95 -27.61
N GLN A 2 8.82 -10.74 -27.09
CA GLN A 2 8.07 -10.59 -25.85
C GLN A 2 6.59 -10.78 -26.20
N THR A 3 5.97 -11.81 -25.65
CA THR A 3 4.52 -12.01 -25.71
C THR A 3 3.86 -10.75 -25.14
N PRO A 4 2.90 -10.12 -25.83
CA PRO A 4 2.22 -8.95 -25.28
C PRO A 4 1.61 -9.34 -23.95
N SER A 5 2.09 -8.71 -22.89
CA SER A 5 1.59 -8.96 -21.53
C SER A 5 0.10 -8.66 -21.51
N ARG A 6 -0.72 -9.70 -21.39
CA ARG A 6 -2.17 -9.58 -21.27
C ARG A 6 -2.47 -8.66 -20.10
N ARG A 7 -3.21 -7.59 -20.34
CA ARG A 7 -3.63 -6.65 -19.27
C ARG A 7 -5.14 -6.75 -19.08
N ILE A 8 -5.57 -6.63 -17.84
CA ILE A 8 -6.99 -6.46 -17.52
C ILE A 8 -7.31 -4.97 -17.54
N HIS A 9 -8.53 -4.66 -17.98
CA HIS A 9 -9.04 -3.30 -18.00
C HIS A 9 -10.20 -3.21 -17.03
N LEU A 10 -10.11 -2.28 -16.11
CA LEU A 10 -11.06 -2.03 -15.04
C LEU A 10 -11.60 -0.61 -15.16
N VAL A 11 -12.81 -0.41 -14.75
CA VAL A 11 -13.41 0.93 -14.59
C VAL A 11 -13.72 1.14 -13.12
N LEU A 12 -13.02 2.09 -12.51
CA LEU A 12 -13.30 2.54 -11.15
C LEU A 12 -14.28 3.71 -11.20
N ARG A 13 -15.23 3.74 -10.28
CA ARG A 13 -16.08 4.90 -10.08
C ARG A 13 -15.72 5.59 -8.77
N ILE A 14 -15.21 6.81 -8.87
CA ILE A 14 -14.78 7.61 -7.71
C ILE A 14 -15.46 8.98 -7.83
N ASP A 15 -16.22 9.37 -6.82
CA ASP A 15 -16.97 10.65 -6.80
C ASP A 15 -17.85 10.88 -8.04
N GLY A 16 -18.44 9.81 -8.59
CA GLY A 16 -19.27 9.86 -9.79
C GLY A 16 -18.49 9.84 -11.11
N GLU A 17 -17.19 9.98 -11.09
CA GLU A 17 -16.33 9.91 -12.28
C GLU A 17 -15.87 8.47 -12.57
N ALA A 18 -15.79 8.12 -13.85
CA ALA A 18 -15.28 6.83 -14.32
C ALA A 18 -13.80 6.94 -14.68
N LEU A 19 -12.97 6.14 -14.03
CA LEU A 19 -11.52 6.04 -14.27
C LEU A 19 -11.20 4.71 -14.93
N SER A 20 -10.59 4.73 -16.11
CA SER A 20 -10.08 3.52 -16.75
C SER A 20 -8.70 3.16 -16.20
N VAL A 21 -8.54 1.95 -15.71
CA VAL A 21 -7.28 1.41 -15.17
C VAL A 21 -6.89 0.18 -15.94
N SER A 22 -5.63 0.11 -16.34
CA SER A 22 -5.04 -1.07 -16.96
C SER A 22 -4.04 -1.69 -15.99
N ALA A 23 -4.25 -2.95 -15.61
CA ALA A 23 -3.43 -3.64 -14.64
C ALA A 23 -2.95 -5.01 -15.17
N PRO A 24 -1.81 -5.53 -14.69
CA PRO A 24 -1.43 -6.90 -14.98
C PRO A 24 -2.45 -7.85 -14.34
N PRO A 25 -2.86 -8.93 -15.02
CA PRO A 25 -3.71 -9.94 -14.41
C PRO A 25 -2.92 -10.66 -13.31
N PRO A 26 -3.56 -10.97 -12.19
CA PRO A 26 -2.93 -11.84 -11.21
C PRO A 26 -2.76 -13.26 -11.80
N PRO A 27 -1.78 -14.05 -11.32
CA PRO A 27 -1.66 -15.46 -11.67
C PRO A 27 -2.94 -16.22 -11.31
N SER A 28 -3.23 -17.31 -12.01
CA SER A 28 -4.43 -18.15 -11.76
C SER A 28 -4.46 -18.77 -10.36
N ARG A 29 -3.28 -18.98 -9.78
CA ARG A 29 -3.06 -19.27 -8.36
C ARG A 29 -2.04 -18.27 -7.87
N ALA A 30 -2.49 -17.25 -7.19
CA ALA A 30 -1.66 -16.17 -6.69
C ALA A 30 -1.46 -16.31 -5.17
N ARG A 31 -0.25 -16.05 -4.71
CA ARG A 31 -0.01 -15.70 -3.31
C ARG A 31 -0.49 -14.27 -3.11
N LEU A 32 -0.80 -13.92 -1.86
CA LEU A 32 -1.35 -12.59 -1.55
C LEU A 32 -0.44 -11.44 -2.01
N ASP A 33 0.88 -11.60 -1.87
CA ASP A 33 1.84 -10.57 -2.31
C ASP A 33 1.95 -10.43 -3.84
N GLU A 34 1.57 -11.46 -4.61
CA GLU A 34 1.53 -11.42 -6.07
C GLU A 34 0.34 -10.62 -6.64
N LEU A 35 -0.61 -10.24 -5.79
CA LEU A 35 -1.70 -9.33 -6.16
C LEU A 35 -1.27 -7.85 -6.16
N LEU A 36 -0.18 -7.51 -5.49
CA LEU A 36 0.28 -6.13 -5.34
C LEU A 36 0.50 -5.37 -6.64
N PRO A 37 1.03 -5.96 -7.73
CA PRO A 37 1.19 -5.22 -8.99
C PRO A 37 -0.14 -4.69 -9.53
N ALA A 38 -1.21 -5.50 -9.46
CA ALA A 38 -2.54 -5.07 -9.88
C ALA A 38 -3.14 -4.05 -8.90
N GLN A 39 -3.02 -4.29 -7.60
CA GLN A 39 -3.48 -3.36 -6.56
C GLN A 39 -2.83 -1.99 -6.71
N ARG A 40 -1.51 -1.92 -6.91
CA ARG A 40 -0.78 -0.65 -7.07
C ARG A 40 -1.23 0.16 -8.29
N GLU A 41 -1.59 -0.47 -9.39
CA GLU A 41 -2.12 0.25 -10.56
C GLU A 41 -3.48 0.89 -10.23
N ILE A 42 -4.33 0.18 -9.47
CA ILE A 42 -5.61 0.68 -9.01
C ILE A 42 -5.41 1.86 -8.04
N ASP A 43 -4.57 1.69 -7.04
CA ASP A 43 -4.27 2.71 -6.04
C ASP A 43 -3.67 3.97 -6.68
N ASN A 44 -2.72 3.80 -7.60
CA ASN A 44 -2.11 4.91 -8.33
C ASN A 44 -3.14 5.69 -9.16
N ALA A 45 -4.08 5.01 -9.80
CA ALA A 45 -5.14 5.67 -10.56
C ALA A 45 -6.03 6.52 -9.63
N ALA A 46 -6.42 5.98 -8.48
CA ALA A 46 -7.23 6.68 -7.49
C ALA A 46 -6.48 7.88 -6.88
N ILE A 47 -5.22 7.69 -6.50
CA ILE A 47 -4.36 8.76 -5.95
C ILE A 47 -4.16 9.87 -6.96
N ASN A 48 -3.82 9.54 -8.21
CA ASN A 48 -3.61 10.52 -9.27
C ASN A 48 -4.89 11.30 -9.57
N HIS A 49 -6.06 10.65 -9.50
CA HIS A 49 -7.34 11.34 -9.63
C HIS A 49 -7.54 12.35 -8.49
N ALA A 50 -7.32 11.95 -7.24
CA ALA A 50 -7.46 12.81 -6.08
C ALA A 50 -6.49 14.01 -6.12
N VAL A 51 -5.24 13.78 -6.56
CA VAL A 51 -4.23 14.85 -6.72
C VAL A 51 -4.67 15.87 -7.78
N ARG A 52 -5.14 15.40 -8.94
CA ARG A 52 -5.66 16.31 -9.98
C ARG A 52 -6.86 17.12 -9.50
N LYS A 53 -7.79 16.49 -8.78
CA LYS A 53 -8.96 17.15 -8.21
C LYS A 53 -8.58 18.21 -7.19
N ALA A 54 -7.60 17.91 -6.32
CA ALA A 54 -7.07 18.88 -5.37
C ALA A 54 -6.41 20.07 -6.08
N ALA A 55 -5.60 19.83 -7.11
CA ALA A 55 -4.97 20.87 -7.90
C ALA A 55 -6.01 21.77 -8.62
N ALA A 56 -7.06 21.19 -9.19
CA ALA A 56 -8.15 21.94 -9.79
C ALA A 56 -8.91 22.82 -8.78
N ALA A 57 -8.92 22.42 -7.50
CA ALA A 57 -9.47 23.21 -6.39
C ALA A 57 -8.46 24.20 -5.76
N GLY A 58 -7.31 24.43 -6.40
CA GLY A 58 -6.25 25.32 -5.90
C GLY A 58 -5.50 24.81 -4.67
N LYS A 59 -5.60 23.50 -4.37
CA LYS A 59 -4.92 22.86 -3.24
C LYS A 59 -3.69 22.09 -3.71
N GLN A 60 -2.61 22.21 -2.96
CA GLN A 60 -1.38 21.46 -3.24
C GLN A 60 -1.30 20.22 -2.35
N VAL A 61 -1.06 19.05 -2.94
CA VAL A 61 -0.72 17.83 -2.22
C VAL A 61 0.79 17.79 -2.03
N THR A 62 1.24 17.83 -0.78
CA THR A 62 2.67 17.87 -0.42
C THR A 62 3.27 16.49 -0.18
N CYS A 63 2.45 15.43 -0.18
CA CYS A 63 2.94 14.06 -0.01
C CYS A 63 3.73 13.63 -1.25
N ALA A 64 4.94 13.11 -1.03
CA ALA A 64 5.83 12.66 -2.08
C ALA A 64 6.44 11.30 -1.71
N LYS A 65 6.97 10.61 -2.72
CA LYS A 65 7.70 9.34 -2.51
C LYS A 65 8.83 9.54 -1.49
N GLY A 66 8.87 8.68 -0.48
CA GLY A 66 9.84 8.75 0.62
C GLY A 66 9.42 9.63 1.79
N CYS A 67 8.27 10.32 1.72
CA CYS A 67 7.70 11.00 2.87
C CYS A 67 7.27 9.98 3.94
N SER A 68 7.63 10.24 5.20
CA SER A 68 7.28 9.38 6.36
C SER A 68 6.46 10.10 7.42
N ALA A 69 5.92 11.28 7.14
CA ALA A 69 5.27 12.12 8.12
C ALA A 69 4.07 11.42 8.79
N CYS A 70 3.14 10.85 8.00
CA CYS A 70 1.99 10.11 8.52
C CYS A 70 2.41 8.82 9.24
N CYS A 71 3.42 8.09 8.72
CA CYS A 71 3.91 6.86 9.34
C CYS A 71 4.55 7.09 10.73
N ARG A 72 5.00 8.31 11.01
CA ARG A 72 5.53 8.71 12.34
C ARG A 72 4.44 9.18 13.28
N ALA A 73 3.39 9.79 12.75
CA ALA A 73 2.34 10.42 13.52
C ALA A 73 1.25 9.43 13.98
N GLN A 74 0.98 8.40 13.17
CA GLN A 74 -0.12 7.46 13.41
C GLN A 74 0.18 6.07 12.85
N PRO A 75 -0.50 5.01 13.34
CA PRO A 75 -0.47 3.70 12.70
C PRO A 75 -1.00 3.82 11.27
N VAL A 76 -0.28 3.23 10.31
CA VAL A 76 -0.70 3.18 8.93
C VAL A 76 -1.26 1.79 8.66
N PRO A 77 -2.56 1.67 8.31
CA PRO A 77 -3.14 0.38 7.97
C PRO A 77 -2.51 -0.14 6.67
N VAL A 78 -2.28 -1.44 6.63
CA VAL A 78 -1.80 -2.15 5.44
C VAL A 78 -2.73 -3.30 5.11
N THR A 79 -2.87 -3.61 3.84
CA THR A 79 -3.63 -4.77 3.39
C THR A 79 -2.83 -6.06 3.62
N PRO A 80 -3.47 -7.24 3.71
CA PRO A 80 -2.77 -8.51 3.84
C PRO A 80 -1.70 -8.73 2.76
N PRO A 81 -1.91 -8.45 1.46
CA PRO A 81 -0.86 -8.53 0.44
C PRO A 81 0.36 -7.67 0.76
N GLU A 82 0.16 -6.44 1.22
CA GLU A 82 1.24 -5.53 1.61
C GLU A 82 1.99 -6.03 2.84
N ALA A 83 1.29 -6.55 3.84
CA ALA A 83 1.90 -7.12 5.04
C ALA A 83 2.81 -8.30 4.69
N TYR A 84 2.36 -9.20 3.82
CA TYR A 84 3.19 -10.32 3.34
C TYR A 84 4.41 -9.86 2.55
N ALA A 85 4.27 -8.85 1.70
CA ALA A 85 5.40 -8.30 0.96
C ALA A 85 6.42 -7.62 1.88
N LEU A 86 5.96 -6.89 2.90
CA LEU A 86 6.83 -6.28 3.91
C LEU A 86 7.57 -7.34 4.73
N LEU A 87 6.87 -8.40 5.15
CA LEU A 87 7.50 -9.51 5.87
C LEU A 87 8.64 -10.13 5.06
N ARG A 88 8.39 -10.43 3.79
CA ARG A 88 9.41 -11.00 2.90
C ARG A 88 10.59 -10.06 2.68
N LEU A 89 10.32 -8.75 2.59
CA LEU A 89 11.38 -7.74 2.51
C LEU A 89 12.25 -7.76 3.78
N VAL A 90 11.64 -7.83 4.95
CA VAL A 90 12.36 -7.89 6.24
C VAL A 90 13.17 -9.18 6.34
N GLU A 91 12.61 -10.32 5.96
CA GLU A 91 13.30 -11.60 5.92
C GLU A 91 14.54 -11.61 5.02
N ALA A 92 14.54 -10.81 3.94
CA ALA A 92 15.66 -10.69 3.03
C ALA A 92 16.80 -9.80 3.54
N PHE A 93 16.61 -9.05 4.63
CA PHE A 93 17.68 -8.23 5.21
C PHE A 93 18.72 -9.07 5.98
N PRO A 94 19.96 -8.58 6.08
CA PRO A 94 20.96 -9.17 6.98
C PRO A 94 20.41 -9.30 8.41
N ALA A 95 20.85 -10.35 9.12
CA ALA A 95 20.31 -10.73 10.43
C ALA A 95 20.27 -9.55 11.44
N THR A 96 21.34 -8.77 11.51
CA THR A 96 21.41 -7.61 12.43
C THR A 96 20.33 -6.58 12.13
N ARG A 97 20.14 -6.25 10.85
CA ARG A 97 19.12 -5.26 10.45
C ARG A 97 17.70 -5.80 10.66
N ARG A 98 17.50 -7.08 10.37
CA ARG A 98 16.21 -7.74 10.62
C ARG A 98 15.84 -7.68 12.09
N GLN A 99 16.76 -8.06 12.97
CA GLN A 99 16.55 -8.03 14.42
C GLN A 99 16.24 -6.61 14.94
N ASP A 100 16.93 -5.59 14.45
CA ASP A 100 16.63 -4.19 14.80
C ASP A 100 15.21 -3.78 14.38
N ILE A 101 14.77 -4.18 13.18
CA ILE A 101 13.41 -3.91 12.70
C ILE A 101 12.38 -4.64 13.56
N GLU A 102 12.59 -5.91 13.84
CA GLU A 102 11.70 -6.75 14.67
C GLU A 102 11.54 -6.15 16.08
N THR A 103 12.64 -5.79 16.72
CA THR A 103 12.62 -5.15 18.04
C THR A 103 11.83 -3.84 18.05
N ARG A 104 12.01 -2.99 17.03
CA ARG A 104 11.24 -1.75 16.90
C ARG A 104 9.76 -1.98 16.64
N PHE A 105 9.41 -3.04 15.92
CA PHE A 105 8.03 -3.43 15.71
C PHE A 105 7.38 -3.90 17.01
N GLU A 106 8.05 -4.75 17.78
CA GLU A 106 7.57 -5.25 19.07
C GLU A 106 7.34 -4.10 20.07
N ASP A 107 8.29 -3.18 20.20
CA ASP A 107 8.13 -1.98 21.04
C ASP A 107 6.91 -1.14 20.61
N ARG A 108 6.72 -0.96 19.29
CA ARG A 108 5.59 -0.20 18.79
C ARG A 108 4.25 -0.90 19.05
N VAL A 109 4.18 -2.21 18.84
CA VAL A 109 2.98 -3.01 19.15
C VAL A 109 2.63 -2.90 20.63
N GLN A 110 3.61 -3.02 21.53
CA GLN A 110 3.38 -2.86 22.98
C GLN A 110 2.83 -1.48 23.32
N ARG A 111 3.37 -0.42 22.72
CA ARG A 111 2.87 0.96 22.92
C ARG A 111 1.44 1.14 22.43
N LEU A 112 1.08 0.55 21.28
CA LEU A 112 -0.28 0.58 20.75
C LEU A 112 -1.25 -0.15 21.69
N HIS A 113 -0.85 -1.31 22.21
CA HIS A 113 -1.63 -2.05 23.21
C HIS A 113 -1.84 -1.22 24.50
N ALA A 114 -0.77 -0.61 25.00
CA ALA A 114 -0.84 0.23 26.20
C ALA A 114 -1.74 1.47 26.01
N ALA A 115 -1.82 1.99 24.79
CA ALA A 115 -2.70 3.10 24.42
C ALA A 115 -4.15 2.68 24.11
N GLY A 116 -4.51 1.39 24.23
CA GLY A 116 -5.84 0.87 23.90
C GLY A 116 -6.15 0.81 22.40
N LEU A 117 -5.14 0.90 21.54
CA LEU A 117 -5.30 0.94 20.08
C LEU A 117 -5.12 -0.44 19.41
N ALA A 118 -4.99 -1.51 20.20
CA ALA A 118 -4.76 -2.87 19.69
C ALA A 118 -5.91 -3.45 18.86
N GLU A 119 -7.12 -2.93 19.05
CA GLU A 119 -8.34 -3.39 18.38
C GLU A 119 -8.61 -2.65 17.05
N ILE A 120 -7.82 -1.64 16.73
CA ILE A 120 -7.98 -0.90 15.46
C ILE A 120 -7.52 -1.80 14.31
N GLY A 121 -8.48 -2.27 13.51
CA GLY A 121 -8.24 -3.14 12.34
C GLY A 121 -8.80 -4.55 12.44
N ARG A 122 -9.50 -4.90 13.49
CA ARG A 122 -10.28 -6.16 13.62
C ARG A 122 -11.76 -5.93 13.26
N ALA A 123 -12.01 -5.26 12.16
CA ALA A 123 -13.37 -5.16 11.61
C ALA A 123 -13.55 -6.16 10.48
#